data_0b15b5c934107b5ae2a5d074da4f5b5c
#
_entry.id   0b15b5c934107b5ae2a5d074da4f5b5c
#
_cell.length_a   1.000
_cell.length_b   1.000
_cell.length_c   1.000
_cell.angle_alpha   90.00
_cell.angle_beta   90.00
_cell.angle_gamma   90.00
#
_symmetry.space_group_name_H-M   'P 1'
#
loop_
_entity.id
_entity.type
_entity.pdbx_description
1 polymer ?
#
loop_
_entity_poly.entity_id
_entity_poly.type
_entity_poly.pdbx_seq_one_letter_code
_entity_poly.pdbx_strand_id
1 'polypeptide(L)'
;MILRTPSFYKNFKCIAGACPDSCCQGWEVDADEKSLKYYKTISGEIRERIDSVLSKDEFGNTIFKLAEKKRCPFLNEQNLCDMHIAIGGEHTPYTCRTFPRFINDFGGTEEMGISFSCPVASDMIFNLKEKMTFVDEANDRLP
;
A
#
# COMPACT_ATOMS: atom_id res chain seq x y z
N MET A 1 -10.31 -21.22 -4.17
CA MET A 1 -9.62 -20.24 -5.04
C MET A 1 -8.13 -20.48 -4.97
N ILE A 2 -7.39 -20.26 -6.04
CA ILE A 2 -5.93 -20.41 -6.08
C ILE A 2 -5.31 -19.02 -6.06
N LEU A 3 -4.32 -18.79 -5.20
CA LEU A 3 -3.45 -17.60 -5.25
C LEU A 3 -2.14 -18.01 -5.90
N ARG A 4 -1.81 -17.38 -7.01
CA ARG A 4 -0.55 -17.55 -7.73
C ARG A 4 0.38 -16.37 -7.46
N THR A 5 1.57 -16.66 -6.96
CA THR A 5 2.57 -15.64 -6.65
C THR A 5 3.89 -15.91 -7.35
N PRO A 6 4.69 -14.87 -7.67
CA PRO A 6 6.06 -15.07 -8.14
C PRO A 6 6.88 -15.80 -7.07
N SER A 7 7.77 -16.70 -7.49
CA SER A 7 8.58 -17.52 -6.58
C SER A 7 9.45 -16.71 -5.61
N PHE A 8 9.85 -15.50 -5.99
CA PHE A 8 10.64 -14.62 -5.13
C PHE A 8 9.80 -13.87 -4.09
N TYR A 9 8.46 -13.85 -4.22
CA TYR A 9 7.57 -13.06 -3.36
C TYR A 9 7.73 -13.35 -1.88
N LYS A 10 7.95 -14.61 -1.51
CA LYS A 10 8.16 -15.02 -0.13
C LYS A 10 9.34 -14.32 0.58
N ASN A 11 10.29 -13.80 -0.20
CA ASN A 11 11.45 -13.08 0.30
C ASN A 11 11.25 -11.55 0.28
N PHE A 12 10.11 -11.07 -0.24
CA PHE A 12 9.83 -9.65 -0.27
C PHE A 12 9.55 -9.11 1.13
N LYS A 13 10.26 -8.04 1.48
CA LYS A 13 10.05 -7.31 2.74
C LYS A 13 10.26 -5.82 2.51
N CYS A 14 9.29 -5.03 2.91
CA CYS A 14 9.43 -3.58 2.91
C CYS A 14 10.52 -3.15 3.89
N ILE A 15 11.40 -2.25 3.45
CA ILE A 15 12.50 -1.71 4.27
C ILE A 15 12.15 -0.39 4.93
N ALA A 16 10.89 0.04 4.83
CA ALA A 16 10.34 1.21 5.50
C ALA A 16 11.21 2.47 5.33
N GLY A 17 11.60 3.12 6.42
CA GLY A 17 12.40 4.35 6.40
C GLY A 17 13.79 4.23 5.77
N ALA A 18 14.30 3.02 5.55
CA ALA A 18 15.57 2.78 4.84
C ALA A 18 15.41 2.80 3.30
N CYS A 19 14.18 2.93 2.79
CA CYS A 19 13.93 2.98 1.35
C CYS A 19 14.55 4.25 0.73
N PRO A 20 15.28 4.13 -0.41
CA PRO A 20 15.83 5.29 -1.11
C PRO A 20 14.76 6.16 -1.76
N ASP A 21 13.55 5.66 -1.88
CA ASP A 21 12.36 6.37 -2.37
C ASP A 21 11.21 6.17 -1.39
N SER A 22 10.03 6.69 -1.70
CA SER A 22 8.85 6.55 -0.85
C SER A 22 7.58 6.32 -1.66
N CYS A 23 6.83 5.26 -1.32
CA CYS A 23 5.49 5.05 -1.83
C CYS A 23 4.46 6.06 -1.27
N CYS A 24 4.86 6.89 -0.32
CA CYS A 24 4.07 7.98 0.25
C CYS A 24 4.37 9.34 -0.40
N GLN A 25 4.88 9.36 -1.61
CA GLN A 25 5.23 10.57 -2.34
C GLN A 25 4.89 10.45 -3.82
N GLY A 26 4.42 11.53 -4.40
CA GLY A 26 4.22 11.68 -5.84
C GLY A 26 2.83 11.36 -6.35
N TRP A 27 1.94 10.77 -5.56
CA TRP A 27 0.59 10.41 -5.95
C TRP A 27 -0.41 10.50 -4.79
N GLU A 28 -1.65 10.76 -5.12
CA GLU A 28 -2.75 10.83 -4.17
C GLU A 28 -3.26 9.43 -3.84
N VAL A 29 -3.54 9.19 -2.57
CA VAL A 29 -4.04 7.91 -2.07
C VAL A 29 -5.53 8.00 -1.84
N ASP A 30 -6.28 7.06 -2.42
CA ASP A 30 -7.70 6.90 -2.16
C ASP A 30 -7.93 6.40 -0.73
N ALA A 31 -8.81 7.09 -0.01
CA ALA A 31 -9.33 6.63 1.27
C ALA A 31 -10.57 5.77 1.01
N ASP A 32 -10.41 4.46 1.04
CA ASP A 32 -11.49 3.51 0.78
C ASP A 32 -12.59 3.56 1.85
N GLU A 33 -13.79 3.08 1.49
CA GLU A 33 -14.97 3.16 2.34
C GLU A 33 -14.79 2.48 3.70
N LYS A 34 -14.09 1.35 3.74
CA LYS A 34 -13.83 0.62 4.98
C LYS A 34 -12.93 1.43 5.91
N SER A 35 -11.88 2.01 5.36
CA SER A 35 -10.99 2.90 6.10
C SER A 35 -11.71 4.15 6.61
N LEU A 36 -12.53 4.80 5.77
CA LEU A 36 -13.33 5.96 6.16
C LEU A 36 -14.33 5.64 7.27
N LYS A 37 -14.96 4.46 7.25
CA LYS A 37 -15.83 4.01 8.35
C LYS A 37 -15.06 3.86 9.66
N TYR A 38 -13.88 3.26 9.61
CA TYR A 38 -13.03 3.12 10.79
C TYR A 38 -12.59 4.48 11.35
N TYR A 39 -12.18 5.42 10.49
CA TYR A 39 -11.76 6.76 10.95
C TYR A 39 -12.85 7.52 11.68
N LYS A 40 -14.12 7.24 11.44
CA LYS A 40 -15.23 7.82 12.19
C LYS A 40 -15.36 7.28 13.62
N THR A 41 -14.72 6.15 13.93
CA THR A 41 -14.78 5.51 15.25
C THR A 41 -13.65 5.94 16.18
N ILE A 42 -12.60 6.56 15.66
CA ILE A 42 -11.44 7.01 16.43
C ILE A 42 -11.55 8.50 16.77
N SER A 43 -10.75 8.95 17.71
CA SER A 43 -10.67 10.34 18.17
C SER A 43 -9.22 10.76 18.42
N GLY A 44 -9.00 12.02 18.76
CA GLY A 44 -7.69 12.58 19.07
C GLY A 44 -6.98 13.17 17.86
N GLU A 45 -5.72 13.50 18.06
CA GLU A 45 -4.92 14.25 17.08
C GLU A 45 -4.88 13.58 15.70
N ILE A 46 -4.71 12.26 15.63
CA ILE A 46 -4.67 11.56 14.36
C ILE A 46 -5.99 11.66 13.59
N ARG A 47 -7.12 11.63 14.30
CA ARG A 47 -8.43 11.83 13.69
C ARG A 47 -8.57 13.24 13.10
N GLU A 48 -8.17 14.25 13.86
CA GLU A 48 -8.22 15.65 13.42
C GLU A 48 -7.33 15.87 12.19
N ARG A 49 -6.13 15.27 12.17
CA ARG A 49 -5.25 15.30 10.99
C ARG A 49 -5.89 14.62 9.79
N ILE A 50 -6.51 13.46 9.96
CA ILE A 50 -7.21 12.75 8.87
C ILE A 50 -8.30 13.65 8.30
N ASP A 51 -9.17 14.21 9.14
CA ASP A 51 -10.27 15.07 8.69
C ASP A 51 -9.77 16.32 7.94
N SER A 52 -8.63 16.87 8.37
CA SER A 52 -8.06 18.09 7.77
C SER A 52 -7.49 17.88 6.36
N VAL A 53 -7.14 16.64 5.99
CA VAL A 53 -6.50 16.33 4.69
C VAL A 53 -7.42 15.56 3.73
N LEU A 54 -8.59 15.12 4.19
CA LEU A 54 -9.58 14.50 3.30
C LEU A 54 -10.10 15.51 2.29
N SER A 55 -10.14 15.09 1.03
CA SER A 55 -10.60 15.91 -0.09
C SER A 55 -11.29 15.02 -1.11
N LYS A 56 -11.88 15.64 -2.15
CA LYS A 56 -12.39 14.95 -3.32
C LYS A 56 -11.49 15.23 -4.52
N ASP A 57 -11.22 14.20 -5.31
CA ASP A 57 -10.59 14.36 -6.60
C ASP A 57 -11.61 14.82 -7.65
N GLU A 58 -11.16 15.01 -8.89
CA GLU A 58 -12.00 15.41 -10.00
C GLU A 58 -13.07 14.36 -10.39
N PHE A 59 -12.89 13.10 -9.98
CA PHE A 59 -13.82 11.99 -10.22
C PHE A 59 -14.76 11.73 -9.04
N GLY A 60 -14.64 12.49 -7.94
CA GLY A 60 -15.45 12.35 -6.74
C GLY A 60 -14.95 11.32 -5.73
N ASN A 61 -13.78 10.71 -5.95
CA ASN A 61 -13.18 9.80 -4.97
C ASN A 61 -12.68 10.58 -3.75
N THR A 62 -12.74 9.97 -2.59
CA THR A 62 -12.17 10.56 -1.38
C THR A 62 -10.68 10.24 -1.32
N ILE A 63 -9.86 11.28 -1.24
CA ILE A 63 -8.40 11.18 -1.25
C ILE A 63 -7.79 11.93 -0.07
N PHE A 64 -6.53 11.64 0.24
CA PHE A 64 -5.70 12.49 1.07
C PHE A 64 -5.01 13.55 0.21
N LYS A 65 -5.31 14.83 0.48
CA LYS A 65 -4.66 15.95 -0.18
C LYS A 65 -3.17 15.95 0.15
N LEU A 66 -2.33 15.94 -0.88
CA LEU A 66 -0.88 15.95 -0.72
C LEU A 66 -0.39 17.26 -0.08
N ALA A 67 0.62 17.13 0.76
CA ALA A 67 1.39 18.24 1.29
C ALA A 67 2.37 18.81 0.25
N GLU A 68 3.22 19.75 0.65
CA GLU A 68 4.27 20.30 -0.20
C GLU A 68 5.15 19.19 -0.80
N LYS A 69 5.70 19.46 -1.99
CA LYS A 69 6.55 18.52 -2.75
C LYS A 69 5.87 17.18 -3.02
N LYS A 70 4.53 17.18 -3.11
CA LYS A 70 3.71 15.98 -3.35
C LYS A 70 3.91 14.87 -2.31
N ARG A 71 4.22 15.21 -1.08
CA ARG A 71 4.34 14.26 0.02
C ARG A 71 2.97 13.90 0.59
N CYS A 72 2.81 12.65 1.00
CA CYS A 72 1.65 12.25 1.81
C CYS A 72 1.67 13.04 3.13
N PRO A 73 0.52 13.58 3.59
CA PRO A 73 0.45 14.37 4.82
C PRO A 73 0.80 13.59 6.09
N PHE A 74 0.85 12.26 6.01
CA PHE A 74 1.24 11.38 7.13
C PHE A 74 2.68 10.90 7.08
N LEU A 75 3.44 11.24 6.05
CA LEU A 75 4.86 10.89 5.93
C LEU A 75 5.69 11.85 6.78
N ASN A 76 6.30 11.35 7.84
CA ASN A 76 7.11 12.15 8.77
C ASN A 76 8.55 12.36 8.27
N GLU A 77 9.35 13.06 9.06
CA GLU A 77 10.74 13.40 8.72
C GLU A 77 11.67 12.18 8.68
N GLN A 78 11.30 11.08 9.35
CA GLN A 78 12.01 9.81 9.33
C GLN A 78 11.56 8.90 8.16
N ASN A 79 10.75 9.43 7.24
CA ASN A 79 10.12 8.67 6.14
C ASN A 79 9.29 7.47 6.61
N LEU A 80 8.63 7.62 7.75
CA LEU A 80 7.67 6.68 8.31
C LEU A 80 6.26 7.27 8.26
N CYS A 81 5.25 6.42 8.26
CA CYS A 81 3.86 6.83 8.23
C CYS A 81 3.32 7.05 9.63
N ASP A 82 2.98 8.28 10.00
CA ASP A 82 2.38 8.62 11.29
C ASP A 82 1.03 7.93 11.51
N MET A 83 0.25 7.72 10.47
CA MET A 83 -0.99 6.97 10.55
C MET A 83 -0.73 5.51 10.92
N HIS A 84 0.24 4.86 10.28
CA HIS A 84 0.65 3.49 10.62
C HIS A 84 1.11 3.39 12.09
N ILE A 85 1.87 4.37 12.55
CA ILE A 85 2.36 4.43 13.95
C ILE A 85 1.19 4.60 14.93
N ALA A 86 0.23 5.46 14.61
CA ALA A 86 -0.83 5.84 15.53
C ALA A 86 -1.98 4.82 15.62
N ILE A 87 -2.37 4.20 14.49
CA ILE A 87 -3.56 3.33 14.43
C ILE A 87 -3.32 1.95 13.87
N GLY A 88 -2.07 1.62 13.52
CA GLY A 88 -1.70 0.33 12.93
C GLY A 88 -1.85 0.29 11.41
N GLY A 89 -1.02 -0.53 10.78
CA GLY A 89 -1.00 -0.67 9.31
C GLY A 89 -2.30 -1.22 8.73
N GLU A 90 -3.01 -2.04 9.50
CA GLU A 90 -4.30 -2.64 9.13
C GLU A 90 -5.43 -1.61 8.96
N HIS A 91 -5.26 -0.42 9.50
CA HIS A 91 -6.22 0.68 9.43
C HIS A 91 -5.83 1.79 8.45
N THR A 92 -4.68 1.66 7.81
CA THR A 92 -4.32 2.56 6.70
C THR A 92 -5.19 2.26 5.47
N PRO A 93 -5.29 3.17 4.49
CA PRO A 93 -6.05 2.92 3.27
C PRO A 93 -5.65 1.61 2.57
N TYR A 94 -6.60 0.98 1.89
CA TYR A 94 -6.37 -0.29 1.18
C TYR A 94 -5.14 -0.24 0.28
N THR A 95 -5.00 0.82 -0.49
CA THR A 95 -3.84 1.04 -1.37
C THR A 95 -2.52 1.05 -0.59
N CYS A 96 -2.48 1.70 0.57
CA CYS A 96 -1.28 1.72 1.41
C CYS A 96 -0.91 0.34 1.98
N ARG A 97 -1.94 -0.45 2.35
CA ARG A 97 -1.72 -1.81 2.88
C ARG A 97 -1.25 -2.78 1.82
N THR A 98 -1.72 -2.62 0.60
CA THR A 98 -1.47 -3.58 -0.49
C THR A 98 -0.24 -3.22 -1.31
N PHE A 99 0.08 -1.95 -1.50
CA PHE A 99 1.27 -1.55 -2.28
C PHE A 99 2.54 -2.23 -1.76
N PRO A 100 3.41 -2.77 -2.58
CA PRO A 100 3.44 -2.71 -4.05
C PRO A 100 2.73 -3.89 -4.75
N ARG A 101 1.87 -4.60 -4.07
CA ARG A 101 1.14 -5.76 -4.60
C ARG A 101 -0.04 -5.31 -5.45
N PHE A 102 -0.31 -6.06 -6.49
CA PHE A 102 -1.56 -5.97 -7.24
C PHE A 102 -2.07 -7.38 -7.56
N ILE A 103 -3.37 -7.52 -7.67
CA ILE A 103 -4.03 -8.81 -7.89
C ILE A 103 -4.86 -8.73 -9.17
N ASN A 104 -4.69 -9.72 -10.04
CA ASN A 104 -5.52 -9.94 -11.22
C ASN A 104 -6.36 -11.19 -11.00
N ASP A 105 -7.66 -11.09 -11.16
CA ASP A 105 -8.60 -12.21 -11.04
C ASP A 105 -8.87 -12.81 -12.42
N PHE A 106 -8.63 -14.11 -12.54
CA PHE A 106 -8.85 -14.90 -13.75
C PHE A 106 -9.98 -15.96 -13.56
N GLY A 107 -10.94 -15.70 -12.68
CA GLY A 107 -12.10 -16.57 -12.50
C GLY A 107 -11.78 -17.90 -11.81
N GLY A 108 -11.20 -17.85 -10.63
CA GLY A 108 -10.83 -19.01 -9.81
C GLY A 108 -9.34 -19.09 -9.50
N THR A 109 -8.54 -18.33 -10.22
CA THR A 109 -7.13 -18.09 -9.91
C THR A 109 -6.89 -16.60 -9.81
N GLU A 110 -6.33 -16.19 -8.70
CA GLU A 110 -5.82 -14.83 -8.51
C GLU A 110 -4.32 -14.82 -8.69
N GLU A 111 -3.81 -13.94 -9.54
CA GLU A 111 -2.37 -13.72 -9.69
C GLU A 111 -1.97 -12.44 -8.96
N MET A 112 -1.08 -12.60 -7.99
CA MET A 112 -0.46 -11.47 -7.31
C MET A 112 0.84 -11.11 -8.00
N GLY A 113 0.92 -9.87 -8.47
CA GLY A 113 2.16 -9.26 -8.94
C GLY A 113 2.73 -8.29 -7.91
N ILE A 114 3.97 -7.86 -8.16
CA ILE A 114 4.63 -6.80 -7.39
C ILE A 114 5.09 -5.72 -8.35
N SER A 115 4.69 -4.47 -8.07
CA SER A 115 5.00 -3.32 -8.90
C SER A 115 6.50 -2.98 -8.91
N PHE A 116 7.04 -2.70 -10.09
CA PHE A 116 8.38 -2.13 -10.27
C PHE A 116 8.55 -0.73 -9.66
N SER A 117 7.47 -0.06 -9.29
CA SER A 117 7.53 1.23 -8.58
C SER A 117 8.14 1.10 -7.19
N CYS A 118 8.24 -0.12 -6.65
CA CYS A 118 8.91 -0.38 -5.38
C CYS A 118 10.39 -0.71 -5.63
N PRO A 119 11.35 0.06 -5.10
CA PRO A 119 12.78 -0.20 -5.30
C PRO A 119 13.21 -1.60 -4.86
N VAL A 120 12.68 -2.09 -3.74
CA VAL A 120 12.98 -3.44 -3.25
C VAL A 120 12.50 -4.51 -4.22
N ALA A 121 11.26 -4.38 -4.71
CA ALA A 121 10.72 -5.32 -5.69
C ALA A 121 11.52 -5.29 -7.00
N SER A 122 11.87 -4.10 -7.47
CA SER A 122 12.72 -3.93 -8.67
C SER A 122 14.08 -4.60 -8.50
N ASP A 123 14.75 -4.37 -7.39
CA ASP A 123 16.05 -4.98 -7.10
C ASP A 123 15.94 -6.51 -7.05
N MET A 124 14.90 -7.05 -6.44
CA MET A 124 14.68 -8.50 -6.39
C MET A 124 14.50 -9.09 -7.77
N ILE A 125 13.72 -8.43 -8.63
CA ILE A 125 13.45 -8.92 -9.98
C ILE A 125 14.69 -8.82 -10.86
N PHE A 126 15.38 -7.68 -10.85
CA PHE A 126 16.59 -7.48 -11.66
C PHE A 126 17.78 -8.34 -11.24
N ASN A 127 17.83 -8.74 -9.98
CA ASN A 127 18.90 -9.60 -9.45
C ASN A 127 18.54 -11.10 -9.40
N LEU A 128 17.40 -11.50 -9.97
CA LEU A 128 17.08 -12.91 -10.12
C LEU A 128 18.16 -13.61 -10.96
N LYS A 129 18.76 -14.65 -10.39
CA LYS A 129 19.78 -15.47 -11.07
C LYS A 129 19.16 -16.60 -11.87
N GLU A 130 17.95 -17.00 -11.54
CA GLU A 130 17.20 -18.07 -12.18
C GLU A 130 15.94 -17.52 -12.83
N LYS A 131 15.41 -18.27 -13.79
CA LYS A 131 14.13 -17.93 -14.42
C LYS A 131 13.03 -17.83 -13.35
N MET A 132 12.28 -16.76 -13.39
CA MET A 132 11.12 -16.58 -12.52
C MET A 132 10.10 -17.69 -12.76
N THR A 133 9.64 -18.31 -11.69
CA THR A 133 8.54 -19.27 -11.67
C THR A 133 7.41 -18.75 -10.79
N PHE A 134 6.30 -19.45 -10.80
CA PHE A 134 5.13 -19.12 -9.98
C PHE A 134 4.83 -20.25 -9.00
N VAL A 135 4.27 -19.89 -7.87
CA VAL A 135 3.84 -20.81 -6.82
C VAL A 135 2.32 -20.66 -6.66
N ASP A 136 1.61 -21.76 -6.71
CA ASP A 136 0.16 -21.83 -6.50
C ASP A 136 -0.14 -22.31 -5.09
N GLU A 137 -0.95 -21.55 -4.37
CA GLU A 137 -1.40 -21.88 -3.02
C GLU A 137 -2.93 -21.81 -2.96
N ALA A 138 -3.53 -22.72 -2.18
CA ALA A 138 -4.97 -22.63 -1.90
C ALA A 138 -5.20 -21.36 -1.04
N ASN A 139 -6.08 -20.48 -1.49
CA ASN A 139 -6.43 -19.25 -0.79
C ASN A 139 -7.91 -19.23 -0.48
N ASP A 140 -8.24 -19.45 0.80
CA ASP A 140 -9.60 -19.34 1.31
C ASP A 140 -9.90 -17.92 1.84
N ARG A 141 -8.92 -17.03 1.78
CA ARG A 141 -9.02 -15.65 2.28
C ARG A 141 -8.37 -14.69 1.31
N LEU A 142 -9.17 -13.81 0.77
CA LEU A 142 -8.68 -12.55 0.21
C LEU A 142 -8.36 -11.58 1.36
N PRO A 143 -7.30 -10.78 1.24
CA PRO A 143 -7.02 -9.74 2.22
C PRO A 143 -8.13 -8.68 2.26
#